data_0db2fda9dc1bd574a8f4950a027f5bb4
#
_entry.id   0db2fda9dc1bd574a8f4950a027f5bb4
#
_cell.length_a   1.000
_cell.length_b   1.000
_cell.length_c   1.000
_cell.angle_alpha   90.00
_cell.angle_beta   90.00
_cell.angle_gamma   90.00
#
_symmetry.space_group_name_H-M   'P 1'
#
loop_
_entity.id
_entity.type
_entity.pdbx_description
1 polymer ?
#
loop_
_entity_poly.entity_id
_entity_poly.type
_entity_poly.pdbx_seq_one_letter_code
_entity_poly.pdbx_strand_id
1 'polypeptide(L)'
;MEDILDRNLRGMTEAVRRNEITSVDLVQGFLDRIEKVNSSLNAVVSINTEIALKLAAKADSDLKEGIVHGPLHGIPMTIKDSLDTKDMVTTWGTKGRETFRPGRDATSVARLRDAGAILLGKTNTPEFTLSFQTDNLVYGRTNNPYNLEMTPGGSSGGAAALIAANAIPFD
;
A
#
# COMPACT_ATOMS: atom_id res chain seq x y z
N MET A 1 -20.53 0.43 -0.29
CA MET A 1 -19.06 0.51 -0.54
C MET A 1 -18.30 0.89 0.73
N GLU A 2 -18.61 1.99 1.40
CA GLU A 2 -17.90 2.41 2.64
C GLU A 2 -17.85 1.30 3.70
N ASP A 3 -18.95 0.61 3.95
CA ASP A 3 -19.01 -0.51 4.92
C ASP A 3 -17.99 -1.65 4.63
N ILE A 4 -17.69 -1.95 3.36
CA ILE A 4 -16.72 -3.00 3.01
C ILE A 4 -15.29 -2.53 3.22
N LEU A 5 -15.01 -1.26 2.93
CA LEU A 5 -13.67 -0.68 3.16
C LEU A 5 -13.32 -0.55 4.66
N ASP A 6 -14.29 -0.66 5.54
CA ASP A 6 -14.10 -0.61 7.00
C ASP A 6 -14.00 -2.01 7.63
N ARG A 7 -14.18 -3.06 6.82
CA ARG A 7 -14.00 -4.46 7.28
C ARG A 7 -12.50 -4.74 7.52
N ASN A 8 -12.24 -5.75 8.32
CA ASN A 8 -10.89 -6.28 8.41
C ASN A 8 -10.50 -7.00 7.11
N LEU A 9 -9.21 -7.30 6.94
CA LEU A 9 -8.65 -7.93 5.74
C LEU A 9 -9.41 -9.21 5.34
N ARG A 10 -9.76 -10.07 6.30
CA ARG A 10 -10.52 -11.30 6.05
C ARG A 10 -11.92 -11.00 5.47
N GLY A 11 -12.63 -10.04 6.06
CA GLY A 11 -13.94 -9.62 5.55
C GLY A 11 -13.88 -9.05 4.13
N MET A 12 -12.81 -8.32 3.78
CA MET A 12 -12.58 -7.83 2.43
C MET A 12 -12.31 -8.98 1.45
N THR A 13 -11.45 -9.95 1.82
CA THR A 13 -11.18 -11.12 0.95
C THR A 13 -12.42 -11.96 0.71
N GLU A 14 -13.27 -12.14 1.72
CA GLU A 14 -14.54 -12.84 1.59
C GLU A 14 -15.52 -12.07 0.69
N ALA A 15 -15.57 -10.73 0.81
CA ALA A 15 -16.44 -9.89 -0.01
C ALA A 15 -16.06 -9.96 -1.51
N VAL A 16 -14.75 -9.86 -1.82
CA VAL A 16 -14.26 -10.02 -3.21
C VAL A 16 -14.62 -11.41 -3.75
N ARG A 17 -14.34 -12.47 -2.99
CA ARG A 17 -14.64 -13.85 -3.41
C ARG A 17 -16.12 -14.14 -3.66
N ARG A 18 -17.00 -13.44 -2.93
CA ARG A 18 -18.46 -13.55 -3.08
C ARG A 18 -19.04 -12.58 -4.10
N ASN A 19 -18.19 -11.81 -4.80
CA ASN A 19 -18.61 -10.74 -5.69
C ASN A 19 -19.53 -9.68 -5.02
N GLU A 20 -19.39 -9.46 -3.70
CA GLU A 20 -20.05 -8.35 -2.98
C GLU A 20 -19.43 -7.01 -3.35
N ILE A 21 -18.16 -7.01 -3.76
CA ILE A 21 -17.41 -5.87 -4.29
C ILE A 21 -16.43 -6.37 -5.35
N THR A 22 -16.17 -5.57 -6.38
CA THR A 22 -15.09 -5.86 -7.34
C THR A 22 -13.72 -5.44 -6.78
N SER A 23 -12.66 -6.09 -7.26
CA SER A 23 -11.29 -5.65 -6.95
C SER A 23 -11.03 -4.22 -7.44
N VAL A 24 -11.61 -3.83 -8.57
CA VAL A 24 -11.54 -2.46 -9.11
C VAL A 24 -12.14 -1.46 -8.13
N ASP A 25 -13.38 -1.71 -7.64
CA ASP A 25 -14.04 -0.80 -6.70
C ASP A 25 -13.30 -0.74 -5.36
N LEU A 26 -12.76 -1.86 -4.89
CA LEU A 26 -11.98 -1.92 -3.65
C LEU A 26 -10.68 -1.12 -3.78
N VAL A 27 -9.93 -1.31 -4.87
CA VAL A 27 -8.68 -0.59 -5.16
C VAL A 27 -8.96 0.90 -5.31
N GLN A 28 -9.98 1.29 -6.08
CA GLN A 28 -10.36 2.71 -6.26
C GLN A 28 -10.75 3.34 -4.92
N GLY A 29 -11.55 2.65 -4.11
CA GLY A 29 -11.97 3.15 -2.80
C GLY A 29 -10.79 3.45 -1.86
N PHE A 30 -9.75 2.62 -1.86
CA PHE A 30 -8.54 2.89 -1.09
C PHE A 30 -7.66 3.97 -1.70
N LEU A 31 -7.56 4.06 -3.03
CA LEU A 31 -6.88 5.18 -3.69
C LEU A 31 -7.53 6.53 -3.33
N ASP A 32 -8.86 6.59 -3.34
CA ASP A 32 -9.61 7.80 -2.94
C ASP A 32 -9.41 8.15 -1.46
N ARG A 33 -9.32 7.15 -0.57
CA ARG A 33 -9.00 7.37 0.85
C ARG A 33 -7.57 7.88 1.03
N ILE A 34 -6.59 7.29 0.33
CA ILE A 34 -5.20 7.76 0.33
C ILE A 34 -5.14 9.22 -0.13
N GLU A 35 -5.80 9.58 -1.22
CA GLU A 35 -5.81 10.94 -1.74
C GLU A 35 -6.34 11.95 -0.69
N LYS A 36 -7.41 11.60 0.02
CA LYS A 36 -8.00 12.47 1.05
C LYS A 36 -7.09 12.72 2.24
N VAL A 37 -6.29 11.73 2.66
CA VAL A 37 -5.52 11.83 3.91
C VAL A 37 -4.04 12.13 3.69
N ASN A 38 -3.48 11.78 2.53
CA ASN A 38 -2.03 11.78 2.34
C ASN A 38 -1.41 13.17 2.30
N SER A 39 -2.16 14.19 1.89
CA SER A 39 -1.70 15.59 1.92
C SER A 39 -1.35 16.08 3.33
N SER A 40 -2.02 15.56 4.36
CA SER A 40 -1.76 15.88 5.77
C SER A 40 -0.82 14.88 6.44
N LEU A 41 -0.85 13.61 6.01
CA LEU A 41 -0.07 12.55 6.65
C LEU A 41 1.33 12.35 6.06
N ASN A 42 1.51 12.57 4.76
CA ASN A 42 2.73 12.22 4.03
C ASN A 42 3.17 10.77 4.30
N ALA A 43 2.21 9.86 4.25
CA ALA A 43 2.38 8.45 4.57
C ALA A 43 2.75 7.61 3.35
N VAL A 44 2.14 7.92 2.18
CA VAL A 44 2.44 7.28 0.90
C VAL A 44 3.32 8.20 0.08
N VAL A 45 4.46 7.69 -0.37
CA VAL A 45 5.51 8.48 -1.06
C VAL A 45 5.63 8.18 -2.55
N SER A 46 4.99 7.12 -3.01
CA SER A 46 4.90 6.76 -4.42
C SER A 46 3.64 5.93 -4.65
N ILE A 47 2.86 6.27 -5.67
CA ILE A 47 1.63 5.56 -6.06
C ILE A 47 1.72 5.18 -7.53
N ASN A 48 1.14 4.03 -7.88
CA ASN A 48 1.03 3.54 -9.25
C ASN A 48 -0.42 3.18 -9.57
N THR A 49 -1.27 4.19 -9.65
CA THR A 49 -2.72 4.07 -9.85
C THR A 49 -3.07 3.27 -11.11
N GLU A 50 -2.43 3.57 -12.24
CA GLU A 50 -2.76 2.93 -13.52
C GLU A 50 -2.51 1.41 -13.48
N ILE A 51 -1.33 1.00 -13.00
CA ILE A 51 -0.99 -0.42 -12.90
C ILE A 51 -1.89 -1.12 -11.88
N ALA A 52 -2.17 -0.48 -10.73
CA ALA A 52 -3.03 -1.05 -9.70
C ALA A 52 -4.45 -1.32 -10.24
N LEU A 53 -5.07 -0.36 -10.92
CA LEU A 53 -6.40 -0.54 -11.51
C LEU A 53 -6.41 -1.58 -12.64
N LYS A 54 -5.36 -1.64 -13.46
CA LYS A 54 -5.21 -2.68 -14.48
C LYS A 54 -5.12 -4.09 -13.88
N LEU A 55 -4.36 -4.25 -12.79
CA LEU A 55 -4.25 -5.52 -12.07
C LEU A 55 -5.57 -5.89 -11.38
N ALA A 56 -6.29 -4.90 -10.85
CA ALA A 56 -7.62 -5.10 -10.25
C ALA A 56 -8.64 -5.59 -11.28
N ALA A 57 -8.69 -4.96 -12.45
CA ALA A 57 -9.56 -5.40 -13.54
C ALA A 57 -9.22 -6.82 -14.02
N LYS A 58 -7.92 -7.17 -14.06
CA LYS A 58 -7.50 -8.53 -14.36
C LYS A 58 -7.96 -9.51 -13.27
N ALA A 59 -7.82 -9.18 -12.00
CA ALA A 59 -8.28 -10.03 -10.90
C ALA A 59 -9.79 -10.29 -10.97
N ASP A 60 -10.58 -9.26 -11.28
CA ASP A 60 -12.03 -9.42 -11.47
C ASP A 60 -12.38 -10.32 -12.67
N SER A 61 -11.62 -10.24 -13.77
CA SER A 61 -11.78 -11.15 -14.92
C SER A 61 -11.44 -12.58 -14.55
N ASP A 62 -10.28 -12.78 -13.90
CA ASP A 62 -9.81 -14.10 -13.48
C ASP A 62 -10.81 -14.76 -12.51
N LEU A 63 -11.38 -13.99 -11.57
CA LEU A 63 -12.39 -14.50 -10.64
C LEU A 63 -13.66 -14.97 -11.35
N LYS A 64 -14.13 -14.26 -12.40
CA LYS A 64 -15.28 -14.68 -13.24
C LYS A 64 -15.01 -15.97 -13.97
N GLU A 65 -13.75 -16.25 -14.30
CA GLU A 65 -13.31 -17.50 -14.94
C GLU A 65 -13.02 -18.61 -13.91
N GLY A 66 -13.27 -18.36 -12.61
CA GLY A 66 -13.00 -19.31 -11.52
C GLY A 66 -11.54 -19.39 -11.10
N ILE A 67 -10.69 -18.47 -11.57
CA ILE A 67 -9.27 -18.41 -11.25
C ILE A 67 -9.04 -17.52 -10.02
N VAL A 68 -8.47 -18.10 -8.96
CA VAL A 68 -8.10 -17.41 -7.74
C VAL A 68 -6.60 -17.56 -7.50
N HIS A 69 -5.84 -16.45 -7.55
CA HIS A 69 -4.38 -16.47 -7.44
C HIS A 69 -3.87 -16.73 -6.03
N GLY A 70 -4.72 -16.64 -5.00
CA GLY A 70 -4.31 -16.92 -3.63
C GLY A 70 -5.22 -16.27 -2.59
N PRO A 71 -4.84 -16.30 -1.31
CA PRO A 71 -5.66 -15.77 -0.21
C PRO A 71 -5.90 -14.26 -0.28
N LEU A 72 -5.06 -13.51 -0.96
CA LEU A 72 -5.14 -12.05 -1.12
C LEU A 72 -5.61 -11.62 -2.51
N HIS A 73 -6.26 -12.51 -3.26
CA HIS A 73 -6.72 -12.23 -4.61
C HIS A 73 -7.54 -10.94 -4.70
N GLY A 74 -7.02 -9.95 -5.46
CA GLY A 74 -7.68 -8.67 -5.71
C GLY A 74 -7.64 -7.67 -4.55
N ILE A 75 -6.88 -7.95 -3.48
CA ILE A 75 -6.81 -7.09 -2.30
C ILE A 75 -5.67 -6.07 -2.43
N PRO A 76 -5.95 -4.76 -2.23
CA PRO A 76 -4.94 -3.73 -2.27
C PRO A 76 -3.99 -3.79 -1.07
N MET A 77 -2.72 -3.44 -1.32
CA MET A 77 -1.69 -3.28 -0.31
C MET A 77 -0.78 -2.10 -0.62
N THR A 78 -0.09 -1.61 0.38
CA THR A 78 1.12 -0.81 0.22
C THR A 78 2.35 -1.60 0.66
N ILE A 79 3.53 -1.09 0.39
CA ILE A 79 4.80 -1.72 0.79
C ILE A 79 5.75 -0.63 1.27
N LYS A 80 6.36 -0.85 2.42
CA LYS A 80 7.37 0.05 2.97
C LYS A 80 8.49 0.34 1.96
N ASP A 81 8.92 1.59 1.85
CA ASP A 81 9.95 2.02 0.88
C ASP A 81 11.37 1.50 1.17
N SER A 82 11.50 0.61 2.14
CA SER A 82 12.72 -0.16 2.40
C SER A 82 12.73 -1.56 1.76
N LEU A 83 11.64 -1.98 1.15
CA LEU A 83 11.55 -3.27 0.47
C LEU A 83 11.67 -3.06 -1.04
N ASP A 84 12.66 -3.67 -1.65
CA ASP A 84 12.87 -3.60 -3.10
C ASP A 84 11.61 -4.07 -3.83
N THR A 85 11.13 -3.24 -4.74
CA THR A 85 9.88 -3.45 -5.46
C THR A 85 10.11 -3.18 -6.93
N LYS A 86 10.06 -4.22 -7.74
CA LYS A 86 10.18 -4.11 -9.19
C LYS A 86 9.15 -3.08 -9.71
N ASP A 87 9.55 -2.31 -10.69
CA ASP A 87 8.73 -1.29 -11.37
C ASP A 87 8.45 -0.01 -10.53
N MET A 88 8.89 0.07 -9.27
CA MET A 88 8.78 1.28 -8.45
C MET A 88 10.14 1.75 -7.96
N VAL A 89 10.29 3.07 -7.79
CA VAL A 89 11.44 3.63 -7.10
C VAL A 89 11.44 3.13 -5.65
N THR A 90 12.60 2.73 -5.14
CA THR A 90 12.77 2.27 -3.76
C THR A 90 13.97 2.98 -3.14
N THR A 91 13.71 4.00 -2.33
CA THR A 91 14.73 4.94 -1.88
C THR A 91 15.40 4.57 -0.57
N TRP A 92 14.75 3.77 0.29
CA TRP A 92 15.15 3.52 1.68
C TRP A 92 15.26 4.84 2.49
N GLY A 93 14.51 5.89 2.07
CA GLY A 93 14.56 7.20 2.67
C GLY A 93 15.88 7.95 2.48
N THR A 94 16.79 7.49 1.60
CA THR A 94 18.09 8.11 1.37
C THR A 94 18.21 8.75 0.00
N LYS A 95 18.80 9.95 -0.05
CA LYS A 95 19.06 10.68 -1.30
C LYS A 95 19.93 9.90 -2.27
N GLY A 96 20.81 9.05 -1.78
CA GLY A 96 21.63 8.18 -2.63
C GLY A 96 20.85 7.17 -3.49
N ARG A 97 19.54 7.01 -3.23
CA ARG A 97 18.65 6.09 -3.95
C ARG A 97 17.39 6.74 -4.51
N GLU A 98 17.31 8.06 -4.62
CA GLU A 98 16.11 8.79 -5.07
C GLU A 98 15.55 8.31 -6.41
N THR A 99 16.38 7.76 -7.27
CA THR A 99 15.99 7.26 -8.61
C THR A 99 16.18 5.75 -8.76
N PHE A 100 16.57 5.06 -7.70
CA PHE A 100 16.87 3.64 -7.77
C PHE A 100 15.61 2.80 -8.01
N ARG A 101 15.63 2.01 -9.08
CA ARG A 101 14.59 1.05 -9.43
C ARG A 101 15.15 -0.36 -9.33
N PRO A 102 14.67 -1.17 -8.39
CA PRO A 102 15.08 -2.57 -8.27
C PRO A 102 14.72 -3.37 -9.53
N GLY A 103 15.61 -4.25 -9.97
CA GLY A 103 15.35 -5.18 -11.08
C GLY A 103 14.43 -6.34 -10.71
N ARG A 104 14.17 -6.55 -9.41
CA ARG A 104 13.33 -7.62 -8.87
C ARG A 104 12.66 -7.20 -7.57
N ASP A 105 11.58 -7.90 -7.23
CA ASP A 105 10.94 -7.76 -5.92
C ASP A 105 11.78 -8.40 -4.81
N ALA A 106 11.73 -7.83 -3.62
CA ALA A 106 12.11 -8.52 -2.40
C ALA A 106 11.23 -9.77 -2.21
N THR A 107 11.76 -10.81 -1.56
CA THR A 107 11.05 -12.08 -1.41
C THR A 107 9.66 -11.94 -0.78
N SER A 108 9.50 -11.05 0.22
CA SER A 108 8.20 -10.77 0.85
C SER A 108 7.23 -10.14 -0.13
N VAL A 109 7.68 -9.16 -0.92
CA VAL A 109 6.86 -8.49 -1.95
C VAL A 109 6.39 -9.47 -3.02
N ALA A 110 7.32 -10.30 -3.54
CA ALA A 110 6.99 -11.33 -4.51
C ALA A 110 5.91 -12.29 -3.98
N ARG A 111 6.09 -12.79 -2.74
CA ARG A 111 5.11 -13.69 -2.11
C ARG A 111 3.74 -13.07 -1.91
N LEU A 112 3.66 -11.80 -1.58
CA LEU A 112 2.39 -11.09 -1.45
C LEU A 112 1.70 -10.93 -2.82
N ARG A 113 2.46 -10.59 -3.86
CA ARG A 113 1.95 -10.53 -5.24
C ARG A 113 1.49 -11.91 -5.72
N ASP A 114 2.26 -12.97 -5.45
CA ASP A 114 1.89 -14.34 -5.79
C ASP A 114 0.63 -14.81 -5.05
N ALA A 115 0.39 -14.28 -3.85
CA ALA A 115 -0.86 -14.48 -3.10
C ALA A 115 -2.06 -13.68 -3.66
N GLY A 116 -1.85 -12.90 -4.71
CA GLY A 116 -2.89 -12.14 -5.40
C GLY A 116 -3.09 -10.71 -4.94
N ALA A 117 -2.23 -10.18 -4.05
CA ALA A 117 -2.32 -8.81 -3.58
C ALA A 117 -1.92 -7.79 -4.66
N ILE A 118 -2.58 -6.64 -4.66
CA ILE A 118 -2.39 -5.56 -5.63
C ILE A 118 -1.66 -4.39 -4.96
N LEU A 119 -0.44 -4.11 -5.42
CA LEU A 119 0.36 -3.04 -4.87
C LEU A 119 -0.12 -1.68 -5.38
N LEU A 120 -0.54 -0.80 -4.45
CA LEU A 120 -0.93 0.59 -4.73
C LEU A 120 0.27 1.54 -4.71
N GLY A 121 1.20 1.35 -3.77
CA GLY A 121 2.26 2.32 -3.57
C GLY A 121 3.28 1.94 -2.49
N LYS A 122 4.17 2.89 -2.24
CA LYS A 122 5.24 2.78 -1.25
C LYS A 122 4.94 3.68 -0.06
N THR A 123 5.15 3.17 1.16
CA THR A 123 4.98 3.94 2.40
C THR A 123 6.30 4.48 2.93
N ASN A 124 6.23 5.64 3.57
CA ASN A 124 7.39 6.37 4.06
C ASN A 124 8.13 5.62 5.19
N THR A 125 9.43 5.82 5.25
CA THR A 125 10.36 5.22 6.24
C THR A 125 11.47 6.22 6.56
N PRO A 126 12.08 6.20 7.75
CA PRO A 126 13.32 6.96 7.97
C PRO A 126 14.46 6.39 7.12
N GLU A 127 15.52 7.20 6.97
CA GLU A 127 16.71 6.79 6.22
C GLU A 127 17.26 5.47 6.74
N PHE A 128 17.47 4.50 5.83
CA PHE A 128 17.90 3.13 6.10
C PHE A 128 17.10 2.39 7.19
N THR A 129 15.90 2.87 7.51
CA THR A 129 15.05 2.33 8.60
C THR A 129 15.65 2.45 10.02
N LEU A 130 16.65 3.31 10.20
CA LEU A 130 17.46 3.40 11.43
C LEU A 130 16.96 4.46 12.43
N SER A 131 15.67 4.77 12.45
CA SER A 131 15.08 5.71 13.42
C SER A 131 13.72 5.25 13.92
N PHE A 132 13.37 5.69 15.15
CA PHE A 132 12.03 5.55 15.74
C PHE A 132 11.06 6.64 15.29
N GLN A 133 11.49 7.55 14.40
CA GLN A 133 10.66 8.58 13.78
C GLN A 133 10.75 8.45 12.27
N THR A 134 9.61 8.58 11.60
CA THR A 134 9.54 8.49 10.13
C THR A 134 9.71 9.86 9.53
N ASP A 135 10.96 10.21 9.28
CA ASP A 135 11.41 11.44 8.64
C ASP A 135 12.67 11.16 7.82
N ASN A 136 12.77 11.77 6.64
CA ASN A 136 13.95 11.65 5.78
C ASN A 136 14.06 12.84 4.81
N LEU A 137 15.24 13.00 4.21
CA LEU A 137 15.55 14.12 3.32
C LEU A 137 14.96 13.96 1.90
N VAL A 138 14.42 12.81 1.55
CA VAL A 138 13.80 12.56 0.23
C VAL A 138 12.35 13.01 0.23
N TYR A 139 11.59 12.57 1.22
CA TYR A 139 10.13 12.72 1.27
C TYR A 139 9.64 13.59 2.42
N GLY A 140 10.50 13.89 3.39
CA GLY A 140 10.12 14.59 4.61
C GLY A 140 9.44 13.69 5.65
N ARG A 141 8.81 14.32 6.62
CA ARG A 141 8.21 13.70 7.79
C ARG A 141 6.81 13.14 7.48
N THR A 142 6.51 11.97 8.04
CA THR A 142 5.13 11.45 8.16
C THR A 142 4.52 11.93 9.47
N ASN A 143 3.26 12.34 9.42
CA ASN A 143 2.51 12.83 10.56
C ASN A 143 1.58 11.76 11.15
N ASN A 144 1.32 11.85 12.45
CA ASN A 144 0.40 10.95 13.14
C ASN A 144 -1.06 11.37 12.84
N PRO A 145 -1.94 10.46 12.37
CA PRO A 145 -3.32 10.80 12.03
C PRO A 145 -4.18 11.27 13.23
N TYR A 146 -3.80 10.91 14.45
CA TYR A 146 -4.50 11.34 15.66
C TYR A 146 -4.07 12.73 16.15
N ASN A 147 -2.83 13.16 15.80
CA ASN A 147 -2.30 14.49 16.08
C ASN A 147 -1.16 14.79 15.09
N LEU A 148 -1.40 15.63 14.12
CA LEU A 148 -0.46 15.92 13.02
C LEU A 148 0.88 16.54 13.50
N GLU A 149 0.94 17.07 14.72
CA GLU A 149 2.15 17.59 15.33
C GLU A 149 3.07 16.50 15.90
N MET A 150 2.52 15.28 16.06
CA MET A 150 3.24 14.16 16.64
C MET A 150 3.79 13.23 15.55
N THR A 151 4.80 12.44 15.92
CA THR A 151 5.28 11.34 15.06
C THR A 151 4.34 10.14 15.11
N PRO A 152 4.15 9.41 14.01
CA PRO A 152 3.45 8.12 14.03
C PRO A 152 4.36 6.98 14.53
N GLY A 153 5.60 7.29 14.92
CA GLY A 153 6.62 6.31 15.23
C GLY A 153 7.46 5.93 14.00
N GLY A 154 8.21 4.86 14.13
CA GLY A 154 9.12 4.33 13.07
C GLY A 154 9.67 2.96 13.46
N SER A 155 10.26 2.36 12.51
CA SER A 155 10.63 2.75 11.15
C SER A 155 9.50 2.57 10.11
N SER A 156 8.34 2.01 10.47
CA SER A 156 7.18 1.81 9.58
C SER A 156 6.08 2.86 9.82
N GLY A 157 6.46 4.12 10.06
CA GLY A 157 5.50 5.17 10.40
C GLY A 157 4.54 5.52 9.27
N GLY A 158 4.97 5.44 8.00
CA GLY A 158 4.08 5.61 6.85
C GLY A 158 2.97 4.56 6.84
N ALA A 159 3.34 3.27 6.99
CA ALA A 159 2.38 2.17 7.09
C ALA A 159 1.43 2.34 8.29
N ALA A 160 1.99 2.64 9.47
CA ALA A 160 1.20 2.83 10.69
C ALA A 160 0.19 3.97 10.55
N ALA A 161 0.61 5.13 10.01
CA ALA A 161 -0.26 6.27 9.79
C ALA A 161 -1.38 5.96 8.80
N LEU A 162 -1.06 5.27 7.71
CA LEU A 162 -2.02 4.93 6.66
C LEU A 162 -3.08 3.93 7.14
N ILE A 163 -2.64 2.88 7.86
CA ILE A 163 -3.55 1.87 8.45
C ILE A 163 -4.43 2.53 9.53
N ALA A 164 -3.85 3.36 10.41
CA ALA A 164 -4.60 4.06 11.45
C ALA A 164 -5.63 5.06 10.88
N ALA A 165 -5.37 5.63 9.70
CA ALA A 165 -6.32 6.44 8.96
C ALA A 165 -7.34 5.62 8.14
N ASN A 166 -7.33 4.30 8.27
CA ASN A 166 -8.16 3.36 7.51
C ASN A 166 -8.06 3.55 5.99
N ALA A 167 -6.88 3.93 5.49
CA ALA A 167 -6.63 4.23 4.08
C ALA A 167 -5.93 3.09 3.34
N ILE A 168 -5.63 1.98 4.00
CA ILE A 168 -5.15 0.72 3.42
C ILE A 168 -5.44 -0.44 4.39
N PRO A 169 -5.73 -1.66 3.92
CA PRO A 169 -5.99 -2.79 4.81
C PRO A 169 -4.72 -3.40 5.41
N PHE A 170 -3.58 -3.31 4.72
CA PHE A 170 -2.27 -3.78 5.21
C PHE A 170 -1.11 -3.23 4.37
N ASP A 171 0.11 -3.35 4.94
CA ASP A 171 1.38 -2.91 4.34
C ASP A 171 2.47 -3.97 4.52
#